data_6d604072ea786d80ea0ac36061d3566f
#
_entry.id   6d604072ea786d80ea0ac36061d3566f
#
_cell.length_a   1.000
_cell.length_b   1.000
_cell.length_c   1.000
_cell.angle_alpha   90.00
_cell.angle_beta   90.00
_cell.angle_gamma   90.00
#
_symmetry.space_group_name_H-M   'P 1'
#
loop_
_entity.id
_entity.type
_entity.pdbx_description
1 polymer ?
#
loop_
_entity_poly.entity_id
_entity_poly.type
_entity_poly.pdbx_seq_one_letter_code
_entity_poly.pdbx_strand_id
1 'polypeptide(L)'
;MLDDDERHTPAQQDFRCPSEEMTVPPPRGGRRVAVVGAGMVGLATAWFLQQRGVEVEVIERREVAAGSSWGNAGWLTPALTTPLPDRSVLRYGMRAALDPTSPVYVPITLEASLWRFLAGFARHCTTRRWRRGMVAYRSVNRQALDAFDELGAGGVDAPTRPADPFLVCFARDREKQAMLDELGEIEQCGQKVGFDVLTGSEARTSAPVLTDRVTSAVRLHDQRFIDPPRYLAALAEAVRSRGAVITENSTVLGIRDDGRQVVVRTRKGDHRYDAVVIATGAWLPELGHPFGVRIPVQAGRGYSFTVPADRVPEGPIYLPTQRIACTPMGRRLRIAGMMEFRGPDEPLDRRRVHAIVNAARPFLDGVDLEDRHDEWVGSRPCTPDGLPVVGPTTSPRVFAAGGHGMWGIVLGPLTGRLLADAVVTGTVPDELRAFGPLR
;
A
#
# COMPACT_ATOMS: atom_id res chain seq x y z
N MET A 1 -34.68 -55.73 31.45
CA MET A 1 -35.66 -55.36 30.46
C MET A 1 -35.34 -53.91 30.18
N LEU A 2 -34.33 -53.71 29.32
CA LEU A 2 -34.42 -53.42 27.87
C LEU A 2 -35.21 -52.08 27.67
N ASP A 3 -34.53 -50.98 27.33
CA ASP A 3 -34.37 -50.64 25.91
C ASP A 3 -33.29 -49.56 25.73
N ASP A 4 -32.44 -49.82 24.76
CA ASP A 4 -31.45 -48.94 24.17
C ASP A 4 -32.13 -47.84 23.35
N ASP A 5 -31.68 -46.60 23.52
CA ASP A 5 -32.03 -45.51 22.59
C ASP A 5 -30.75 -44.94 21.94
N GLU A 6 -30.40 -45.53 20.80
CA GLU A 6 -29.32 -45.07 19.91
C GLU A 6 -29.67 -43.72 19.32
N ARG A 7 -28.98 -42.65 19.70
CA ARG A 7 -29.04 -41.34 19.05
C ARG A 7 -28.03 -41.28 17.92
N HIS A 8 -28.55 -41.34 16.72
CA HIS A 8 -27.83 -41.06 15.48
C HIS A 8 -27.23 -39.65 15.47
N THR A 9 -25.91 -39.60 15.37
CA THR A 9 -25.14 -38.39 15.03
C THR A 9 -25.11 -38.24 13.51
N PRO A 10 -25.47 -37.10 12.91
CA PRO A 10 -25.34 -36.91 11.46
C PRO A 10 -23.86 -36.73 11.08
N ALA A 11 -23.45 -37.48 10.07
CA ALA A 11 -22.15 -37.46 9.47
C ALA A 11 -21.77 -36.06 8.95
N GLN A 12 -20.63 -35.57 9.37
CA GLN A 12 -19.94 -34.42 8.74
C GLN A 12 -19.55 -34.82 7.30
N GLN A 13 -20.20 -34.19 6.34
CA GLN A 13 -19.71 -34.20 4.95
C GLN A 13 -18.49 -33.30 4.82
N ASP A 14 -17.31 -33.92 4.74
CA ASP A 14 -16.07 -33.30 4.32
C ASP A 14 -16.17 -32.85 2.86
N PHE A 15 -16.39 -31.56 2.65
CA PHE A 15 -16.19 -30.93 1.35
C PHE A 15 -14.67 -30.76 1.12
N ARG A 16 -14.03 -31.78 0.61
CA ARG A 16 -12.69 -31.66 -0.02
C ARG A 16 -12.86 -30.99 -1.37
N CYS A 17 -12.44 -29.74 -1.45
CA CYS A 17 -12.18 -29.10 -2.74
C CYS A 17 -10.91 -29.73 -3.35
N PRO A 18 -10.96 -30.24 -4.58
CA PRO A 18 -9.74 -30.77 -5.22
C PRO A 18 -8.83 -29.59 -5.57
N SER A 19 -7.77 -29.38 -4.80
CA SER A 19 -6.65 -28.54 -5.20
C SER A 19 -5.81 -29.32 -6.21
N GLU A 20 -6.10 -29.23 -7.49
CA GLU A 20 -5.13 -29.57 -8.52
C GLU A 20 -3.97 -28.57 -8.41
N GLU A 21 -2.84 -29.05 -7.92
CA GLU A 21 -1.55 -28.36 -7.98
C GLU A 21 -1.16 -28.19 -9.46
N MET A 22 -1.42 -27.00 -10.03
CA MET A 22 -0.86 -26.64 -11.33
C MET A 22 0.65 -26.37 -11.16
N THR A 23 1.46 -27.41 -11.22
CA THR A 23 2.91 -27.30 -11.30
C THR A 23 3.31 -26.86 -12.72
N VAL A 24 3.84 -25.66 -12.84
CA VAL A 24 4.46 -25.18 -14.08
C VAL A 24 5.92 -25.67 -14.10
N PRO A 25 6.36 -26.48 -15.07
CA PRO A 25 7.75 -26.91 -15.14
C PRO A 25 8.68 -25.70 -15.36
N PRO A 26 9.85 -25.63 -14.70
CA PRO A 26 10.80 -24.55 -14.88
C PRO A 26 11.37 -24.57 -16.32
N PRO A 27 11.47 -23.41 -17.00
CA PRO A 27 12.05 -23.33 -18.33
C PRO A 27 13.57 -23.55 -18.29
N ARG A 28 14.07 -24.31 -19.23
CA ARG A 28 15.50 -24.48 -19.50
C ARG A 28 16.00 -23.33 -20.39
N GLY A 29 16.62 -22.33 -19.78
CA GLY A 29 17.10 -21.08 -20.36
C GLY A 29 16.68 -19.92 -19.51
N GLY A 30 17.44 -18.83 -19.41
CA GLY A 30 17.11 -17.68 -18.52
C GLY A 30 15.67 -17.20 -18.77
N ARG A 31 14.82 -17.34 -17.74
CA ARG A 31 13.41 -16.94 -17.81
C ARG A 31 13.33 -15.42 -17.99
N ARG A 32 12.59 -14.94 -18.99
CA ARG A 32 12.41 -13.51 -19.26
C ARG A 32 11.03 -13.06 -18.80
N VAL A 33 10.99 -12.09 -17.87
CA VAL A 33 9.75 -11.60 -17.26
C VAL A 33 9.59 -10.09 -17.49
N ALA A 34 8.41 -9.67 -17.94
CA ALA A 34 8.05 -8.27 -17.96
C ALA A 34 7.36 -7.88 -16.64
N VAL A 35 7.75 -6.73 -16.10
CA VAL A 35 7.04 -6.07 -14.99
C VAL A 35 6.41 -4.78 -15.53
N VAL A 36 5.08 -4.70 -15.51
CA VAL A 36 4.34 -3.53 -15.99
C VAL A 36 4.05 -2.60 -14.84
N GLY A 37 4.74 -1.46 -14.81
CA GLY A 37 4.69 -0.44 -13.77
C GLY A 37 5.98 -0.36 -12.95
N ALA A 38 6.53 0.85 -12.85
CA ALA A 38 7.77 1.18 -12.13
C ALA A 38 7.53 1.93 -10.80
N GLY A 39 6.46 1.60 -10.09
CA GLY A 39 6.24 2.00 -8.69
C GLY A 39 7.02 1.11 -7.72
N MET A 40 6.88 1.34 -6.41
CA MET A 40 7.55 0.56 -5.35
C MET A 40 7.35 -0.95 -5.54
N VAL A 41 6.13 -1.41 -5.75
CA VAL A 41 5.81 -2.84 -5.89
C VAL A 41 6.46 -3.43 -7.15
N GLY A 42 6.38 -2.73 -8.29
CA GLY A 42 6.96 -3.21 -9.54
C GLY A 42 8.48 -3.26 -9.51
N LEU A 43 9.14 -2.19 -9.05
CA LEU A 43 10.60 -2.14 -8.95
C LEU A 43 11.14 -3.19 -7.96
N ALA A 44 10.50 -3.34 -6.79
CA ALA A 44 10.89 -4.37 -5.84
C ALA A 44 10.70 -5.77 -6.42
N THR A 45 9.59 -6.02 -7.13
CA THR A 45 9.38 -7.31 -7.82
C THR A 45 10.47 -7.57 -8.85
N ALA A 46 10.84 -6.56 -9.65
CA ALA A 46 11.91 -6.65 -10.64
C ALA A 46 13.26 -7.01 -9.97
N TRP A 47 13.60 -6.32 -8.90
CA TRP A 47 14.82 -6.56 -8.15
C TRP A 47 14.89 -7.99 -7.57
N PHE A 48 13.80 -8.46 -6.94
CA PHE A 48 13.74 -9.80 -6.36
C PHE A 48 13.70 -10.92 -7.42
N LEU A 49 13.13 -10.68 -8.60
CA LEU A 49 13.23 -11.59 -9.74
C LEU A 49 14.68 -11.72 -10.24
N GLN A 50 15.39 -10.60 -10.37
CA GLN A 50 16.81 -10.60 -10.75
C GLN A 50 17.68 -11.34 -9.72
N GLN A 51 17.39 -11.19 -8.42
CA GLN A 51 18.09 -11.94 -7.36
C GLN A 51 17.95 -13.46 -7.54
N ARG A 52 16.86 -13.89 -8.19
CA ARG A 52 16.59 -15.31 -8.51
C ARG A 52 17.06 -15.72 -9.93
N GLY A 53 17.88 -14.90 -10.57
CA GLY A 53 18.45 -15.18 -11.89
C GLY A 53 17.49 -15.00 -13.07
N VAL A 54 16.39 -14.25 -12.89
CA VAL A 54 15.42 -13.96 -13.94
C VAL A 54 15.86 -12.72 -14.71
N GLU A 55 15.79 -12.75 -16.04
CA GLU A 55 15.94 -11.59 -16.91
C GLU A 55 14.66 -10.73 -16.83
N VAL A 56 14.79 -9.46 -16.50
CA VAL A 56 13.64 -8.58 -16.26
C VAL A 56 13.66 -7.37 -17.19
N GLU A 57 12.49 -7.05 -17.74
CA GLU A 57 12.21 -5.76 -18.37
C GLU A 57 11.06 -5.08 -17.62
N VAL A 58 11.26 -3.83 -17.21
CA VAL A 58 10.23 -3.00 -16.58
C VAL A 58 9.66 -2.03 -17.61
N ILE A 59 8.34 -2.02 -17.78
CA ILE A 59 7.65 -1.16 -18.73
C ILE A 59 6.78 -0.17 -17.96
N GLU A 60 7.09 1.12 -18.07
CA GLU A 60 6.39 2.19 -17.36
C GLU A 60 5.76 3.18 -18.35
N ARG A 61 4.49 3.51 -18.13
CA ARG A 61 3.74 4.41 -19.04
C ARG A 61 4.19 5.87 -18.99
N ARG A 62 4.75 6.31 -17.85
CA ARG A 62 5.31 7.65 -17.63
C ARG A 62 6.77 7.52 -17.19
N GLU A 63 7.11 8.09 -16.07
CA GLU A 63 8.42 8.06 -15.43
C GLU A 63 8.40 7.10 -14.23
N VAL A 64 9.56 6.65 -13.79
CA VAL A 64 9.73 5.87 -12.57
C VAL A 64 9.02 6.57 -11.40
N ALA A 65 8.26 5.80 -10.64
CA ALA A 65 7.53 6.23 -9.45
C ALA A 65 6.38 7.25 -9.69
N ALA A 66 6.09 7.64 -10.92
CA ALA A 66 5.10 8.69 -11.25
C ALA A 66 3.66 8.42 -10.77
N GLY A 67 3.36 7.19 -10.34
CA GLY A 67 2.06 6.81 -9.77
C GLY A 67 1.87 7.27 -8.33
N SER A 68 1.51 6.36 -7.43
CA SER A 68 1.25 6.65 -6.00
C SER A 68 2.48 6.57 -5.09
N SER A 69 3.67 6.39 -5.65
CA SER A 69 4.89 6.14 -4.87
C SER A 69 5.69 7.41 -4.59
N TRP A 70 5.91 8.27 -5.57
CA TRP A 70 6.82 9.42 -5.47
C TRP A 70 6.48 10.40 -4.34
N GLY A 71 5.24 10.86 -4.27
CA GLY A 71 4.77 11.83 -3.27
C GLY A 71 4.19 11.19 -2.01
N ASN A 72 4.45 9.89 -1.78
CA ASN A 72 4.01 9.21 -0.56
C ASN A 72 4.66 9.82 0.69
N ALA A 73 4.03 9.63 1.86
CA ALA A 73 4.60 10.05 3.15
C ALA A 73 5.88 9.31 3.51
N GLY A 74 6.13 8.15 2.91
CA GLY A 74 7.37 7.38 3.12
C GLY A 74 7.42 6.58 4.41
N TRP A 75 6.30 6.37 5.07
CA TRP A 75 6.24 5.62 6.32
C TRP A 75 6.37 4.12 6.10
N LEU A 76 7.26 3.51 6.83
CA LEU A 76 7.44 2.07 6.96
C LEU A 76 6.93 1.66 8.34
N THR A 77 5.60 1.61 8.47
CA THR A 77 4.90 1.45 9.75
C THR A 77 4.02 0.20 9.78
N PRO A 78 4.61 -0.99 9.94
CA PRO A 78 3.83 -2.21 10.11
C PRO A 78 2.79 -2.12 11.25
N ALA A 79 3.10 -1.34 12.30
CA ALA A 79 2.19 -1.11 13.43
C ALA A 79 0.85 -0.49 13.04
N LEU A 80 0.83 0.36 12.01
CA LEU A 80 -0.37 1.04 11.50
C LEU A 80 -0.93 0.40 10.22
N THR A 81 -0.30 -0.67 9.73
CA THR A 81 -0.71 -1.32 8.48
C THR A 81 -1.89 -2.25 8.73
N THR A 82 -3.09 -1.73 8.50
CA THR A 82 -4.38 -2.36 8.80
C THR A 82 -5.32 -2.32 7.58
N PRO A 83 -6.36 -3.18 7.51
CA PRO A 83 -7.41 -3.06 6.51
C PRO A 83 -8.12 -1.71 6.60
N LEU A 84 -8.20 -1.00 5.47
CA LEU A 84 -8.85 0.33 5.42
C LEU A 84 -10.36 0.31 5.78
N PRO A 85 -11.16 -0.72 5.41
CA PRO A 85 -12.57 -0.79 5.78
C PRO A 85 -12.75 -1.03 7.28
N ASP A 86 -12.98 0.04 8.03
CA ASP A 86 -13.29 0.04 9.45
C ASP A 86 -14.62 0.76 9.74
N ARG A 87 -15.24 0.48 10.89
CA ARG A 87 -16.48 1.12 11.33
C ARG A 87 -16.35 2.62 11.54
N SER A 88 -15.19 3.05 12.02
CA SER A 88 -14.90 4.48 12.26
C SER A 88 -14.82 5.22 10.92
N VAL A 89 -14.15 4.62 9.94
CA VAL A 89 -14.02 5.16 8.58
C VAL A 89 -15.38 5.28 7.89
N LEU A 90 -16.26 4.28 8.05
CA LEU A 90 -17.61 4.34 7.48
C LEU A 90 -18.44 5.47 8.11
N ARG A 91 -18.45 5.59 9.45
CA ARG A 91 -19.16 6.67 10.17
C ARG A 91 -18.63 8.05 9.83
N TYR A 92 -17.32 8.18 9.73
CA TYR A 92 -16.67 9.41 9.31
C TYR A 92 -17.02 9.75 7.86
N GLY A 93 -16.91 8.79 6.94
CA GLY A 93 -17.22 8.97 5.52
C GLY A 93 -18.66 9.41 5.27
N MET A 94 -19.64 8.86 5.98
CA MET A 94 -21.04 9.27 5.86
C MET A 94 -21.29 10.74 6.29
N ARG A 95 -20.53 11.24 7.27
CA ARG A 95 -20.65 12.64 7.73
C ARG A 95 -19.86 13.61 6.86
N ALA A 96 -18.75 13.17 6.34
CA ALA A 96 -17.75 13.97 5.66
C ALA A 96 -17.86 13.96 4.13
N ALA A 97 -18.58 12.99 3.56
CA ALA A 97 -18.63 12.77 2.10
C ALA A 97 -19.23 13.96 1.32
N LEU A 98 -20.07 14.78 1.97
CA LEU A 98 -20.70 15.93 1.35
C LEU A 98 -19.91 17.24 1.56
N ASP A 99 -18.89 17.24 2.41
CA ASP A 99 -18.04 18.40 2.66
C ASP A 99 -16.78 18.37 1.78
N PRO A 100 -16.65 19.26 0.79
CA PRO A 100 -15.46 19.33 -0.06
C PRO A 100 -14.15 19.64 0.68
N THR A 101 -14.20 20.15 1.90
CA THR A 101 -13.02 20.42 2.73
C THR A 101 -12.62 19.25 3.63
N SER A 102 -13.47 18.23 3.68
CA SER A 102 -13.22 17.03 4.48
C SER A 102 -11.97 16.26 4.02
N PRO A 103 -11.19 15.71 4.96
CA PRO A 103 -10.07 14.81 4.65
C PRO A 103 -10.46 13.56 3.86
N VAL A 104 -11.73 13.13 3.92
CA VAL A 104 -12.28 12.06 3.06
C VAL A 104 -13.40 12.64 2.22
N TYR A 105 -13.29 12.52 0.91
CA TYR A 105 -14.27 13.06 -0.01
C TYR A 105 -14.69 12.05 -1.06
N VAL A 106 -16.00 11.96 -1.26
CA VAL A 106 -16.62 11.13 -2.31
C VAL A 106 -17.45 12.10 -3.19
N PRO A 107 -17.07 12.31 -4.44
CA PRO A 107 -17.83 13.18 -5.33
C PRO A 107 -19.20 12.55 -5.66
N ILE A 108 -20.20 13.39 -5.84
CA ILE A 108 -21.49 12.96 -6.41
C ILE A 108 -21.27 12.71 -7.90
N THR A 109 -21.31 11.45 -8.30
CA THR A 109 -21.10 11.02 -9.70
C THR A 109 -22.04 9.88 -10.07
N LEU A 110 -22.26 9.70 -11.36
CA LEU A 110 -23.03 8.57 -11.91
C LEU A 110 -22.14 7.35 -12.21
N GLU A 111 -20.87 7.35 -11.84
CA GLU A 111 -19.95 6.24 -12.10
C GLU A 111 -20.34 4.98 -11.30
N ALA A 112 -20.87 3.99 -12.00
CA ALA A 112 -21.29 2.72 -11.40
C ALA A 112 -20.15 1.94 -10.73
N SER A 113 -18.91 2.11 -11.22
CA SER A 113 -17.69 1.52 -10.64
C SER A 113 -17.43 2.02 -9.22
N LEU A 114 -17.53 3.32 -8.99
CA LEU A 114 -17.38 3.93 -7.68
C LEU A 114 -18.46 3.42 -6.70
N TRP A 115 -19.72 3.40 -7.12
CA TRP A 115 -20.81 2.92 -6.26
C TRP A 115 -20.69 1.44 -5.92
N ARG A 116 -20.22 0.61 -6.87
CA ARG A 116 -19.92 -0.82 -6.62
C ARG A 116 -18.79 -0.96 -5.60
N PHE A 117 -17.72 -0.17 -5.72
CA PHE A 117 -16.63 -0.13 -4.75
C PHE A 117 -17.15 0.28 -3.37
N LEU A 118 -17.88 1.38 -3.25
CA LEU A 118 -18.40 1.89 -1.98
C LEU A 118 -19.35 0.90 -1.29
N ALA A 119 -20.23 0.25 -2.04
CA ALA A 119 -21.11 -0.80 -1.51
C ALA A 119 -20.30 -2.01 -1.00
N GLY A 120 -19.28 -2.43 -1.73
CA GLY A 120 -18.32 -3.45 -1.29
C GLY A 120 -17.58 -3.03 -0.04
N PHE A 121 -17.05 -1.81 -0.01
CA PHE A 121 -16.34 -1.23 1.12
C PHE A 121 -17.22 -1.19 2.39
N ALA A 122 -18.45 -0.68 2.28
CA ALA A 122 -19.39 -0.64 3.40
C ALA A 122 -19.70 -2.05 3.95
N ARG A 123 -19.81 -3.06 3.09
CA ARG A 123 -20.01 -4.46 3.50
C ARG A 123 -18.82 -5.00 4.32
N HIS A 124 -17.59 -4.47 4.09
CA HIS A 124 -16.39 -4.90 4.79
C HIS A 124 -16.14 -4.11 6.09
N CYS A 125 -16.81 -2.99 6.32
CA CYS A 125 -16.71 -2.19 7.54
C CYS A 125 -17.38 -2.85 8.76
N THR A 126 -17.00 -4.09 9.07
CA THR A 126 -17.46 -4.84 10.24
C THR A 126 -16.26 -5.37 11.02
N THR A 127 -16.35 -5.40 12.37
CA THR A 127 -15.27 -5.91 13.25
C THR A 127 -14.81 -7.31 12.84
N ARG A 128 -15.74 -8.21 12.49
CA ARG A 128 -15.40 -9.58 12.08
C ARG A 128 -14.55 -9.61 10.79
N ARG A 129 -14.88 -8.80 9.79
CA ARG A 129 -14.14 -8.76 8.53
C ARG A 129 -12.82 -8.03 8.70
N TRP A 130 -12.81 -6.95 9.45
CA TRP A 130 -11.60 -6.23 9.79
C TRP A 130 -10.58 -7.15 10.50
N ARG A 131 -11.00 -7.89 11.56
CA ARG A 131 -10.14 -8.86 12.26
C ARG A 131 -9.62 -9.97 11.33
N ARG A 132 -10.45 -10.47 10.42
CA ARG A 132 -10.00 -11.44 9.40
C ARG A 132 -8.93 -10.83 8.50
N GLY A 133 -9.09 -9.60 8.06
CA GLY A 133 -8.08 -8.86 7.31
C GLY A 133 -6.80 -8.65 8.10
N MET A 134 -6.88 -8.30 9.39
CA MET A 134 -5.71 -8.18 10.26
C MET A 134 -4.92 -9.49 10.40
N VAL A 135 -5.60 -10.63 10.50
CA VAL A 135 -4.94 -11.95 10.52
C VAL A 135 -4.13 -12.17 9.23
N ALA A 136 -4.65 -11.75 8.07
CA ALA A 136 -3.92 -11.80 6.80
C ALA A 136 -2.72 -10.83 6.79
N TYR A 137 -2.90 -9.61 7.29
CA TYR A 137 -1.82 -8.62 7.37
C TYR A 137 -0.72 -8.99 8.35
N ARG A 138 -1.03 -9.68 9.44
CA ARG A 138 -0.07 -10.04 10.50
C ARG A 138 1.19 -10.72 9.98
N SER A 139 1.06 -11.67 9.06
CA SER A 139 2.21 -12.42 8.52
C SER A 139 3.12 -11.53 7.67
N VAL A 140 2.54 -10.66 6.85
CA VAL A 140 3.29 -9.73 6.00
C VAL A 140 3.84 -8.54 6.77
N ASN A 141 3.12 -8.03 7.78
CA ASN A 141 3.60 -6.92 8.61
C ASN A 141 4.87 -7.29 9.38
N ARG A 142 4.97 -8.54 9.87
CA ARG A 142 6.16 -9.02 10.60
C ARG A 142 7.43 -9.06 9.77
N GLN A 143 7.29 -9.25 8.46
CA GLN A 143 8.40 -9.43 7.52
C GLN A 143 8.63 -8.19 6.64
N ALA A 144 7.79 -7.14 6.80
CA ALA A 144 7.81 -6.00 5.89
C ALA A 144 9.15 -5.26 5.89
N LEU A 145 9.75 -5.06 7.07
CA LEU A 145 11.02 -4.33 7.22
C LEU A 145 12.22 -5.17 6.77
N ASP A 146 12.19 -6.50 6.96
CA ASP A 146 13.26 -7.41 6.53
C ASP A 146 13.49 -7.34 5.01
N ALA A 147 12.41 -7.16 4.23
CA ALA A 147 12.53 -7.01 2.79
C ALA A 147 13.24 -5.71 2.38
N PHE A 148 13.14 -4.63 3.18
CA PHE A 148 13.95 -3.43 2.98
C PHE A 148 15.41 -3.66 3.33
N ASP A 149 15.70 -4.43 4.38
CA ASP A 149 17.06 -4.78 4.76
C ASP A 149 17.75 -5.62 3.67
N GLU A 150 17.01 -6.57 3.06
CA GLU A 150 17.51 -7.34 1.91
C GLU A 150 17.82 -6.44 0.70
N LEU A 151 16.96 -5.46 0.38
CA LEU A 151 17.20 -4.50 -0.69
C LEU A 151 18.46 -3.66 -0.41
N GLY A 152 18.63 -3.17 0.82
CA GLY A 152 19.81 -2.41 1.23
C GLY A 152 21.08 -3.24 1.16
N ALA A 153 21.08 -4.44 1.71
CA ALA A 153 22.20 -5.37 1.65
C ALA A 153 22.55 -5.78 0.20
N GLY A 154 21.59 -5.75 -0.68
CA GLY A 154 21.75 -6.10 -2.09
C GLY A 154 21.98 -4.94 -3.03
N GLY A 155 22.36 -3.76 -2.52
CA GLY A 155 22.90 -2.63 -3.33
C GLY A 155 21.87 -1.53 -3.66
N VAL A 156 20.74 -1.45 -2.96
CA VAL A 156 19.89 -0.25 -3.02
C VAL A 156 20.49 0.85 -2.14
N ASP A 157 21.17 1.81 -2.77
CA ASP A 157 21.90 2.90 -2.09
C ASP A 157 20.96 4.03 -1.62
N ALA A 158 20.01 3.68 -0.76
CA ALA A 158 19.17 4.64 -0.05
C ALA A 158 18.79 4.09 1.33
N PRO A 159 19.04 4.83 2.41
CA PRO A 159 18.77 4.33 3.74
C PRO A 159 17.28 4.29 4.05
N THR A 160 16.86 3.26 4.78
CA THR A 160 15.71 3.37 5.67
C THR A 160 16.17 4.01 6.97
N ARG A 161 15.40 4.95 7.51
CA ARG A 161 15.74 5.66 8.74
C ARG A 161 14.87 5.15 9.88
N PRO A 162 15.40 4.92 11.09
CA PRO A 162 14.57 4.71 12.27
C PRO A 162 13.62 5.89 12.46
N ALA A 163 12.38 5.60 12.78
CA ALA A 163 11.36 6.59 13.13
C ALA A 163 11.28 6.68 14.66
N ASP A 164 12.33 7.24 15.26
CA ASP A 164 12.42 7.47 16.70
C ASP A 164 12.70 8.96 16.97
N PRO A 165 11.63 9.70 17.32
CA PRO A 165 10.27 9.22 17.59
C PRO A 165 9.37 9.09 16.34
N PHE A 166 8.45 8.12 16.33
CA PHE A 166 7.24 8.18 15.52
C PHE A 166 6.08 8.64 16.40
N LEU A 167 5.60 9.85 16.23
CA LEU A 167 4.60 10.44 17.10
C LEU A 167 3.21 10.45 16.45
N VAL A 168 2.23 9.86 17.15
CA VAL A 168 0.81 9.99 16.84
C VAL A 168 0.22 11.00 17.82
N CYS A 169 -0.16 12.19 17.35
CA CYS A 169 -0.48 13.34 18.17
C CYS A 169 -1.98 13.64 18.22
N PHE A 170 -2.46 14.08 19.39
CA PHE A 170 -3.88 14.31 19.68
C PHE A 170 -4.11 15.67 20.35
N ALA A 171 -5.24 16.29 20.01
CA ALA A 171 -5.73 17.50 20.67
C ALA A 171 -6.69 17.19 21.82
N ARG A 172 -7.20 15.96 21.94
CA ARG A 172 -8.22 15.58 22.93
C ARG A 172 -8.01 14.15 23.39
N ASP A 173 -8.23 13.88 24.68
CA ASP A 173 -8.06 12.55 25.26
C ASP A 173 -8.92 11.45 24.63
N ARG A 174 -10.13 11.79 24.19
CA ARG A 174 -11.00 10.82 23.48
C ARG A 174 -10.40 10.33 22.16
N GLU A 175 -9.60 11.17 21.49
CA GLU A 175 -8.95 10.84 20.22
C GLU A 175 -7.77 9.89 20.47
N LYS A 176 -7.02 10.15 21.54
CA LYS A 176 -5.97 9.25 22.04
C LYS A 176 -6.55 7.89 22.43
N GLN A 177 -7.66 7.89 23.20
CA GLN A 177 -8.29 6.63 23.63
C GLN A 177 -8.73 5.78 22.43
N ALA A 178 -9.29 6.40 21.40
CA ALA A 178 -9.67 5.68 20.17
C ALA A 178 -8.47 5.01 19.47
N MET A 179 -7.29 5.65 19.49
CA MET A 179 -6.05 5.04 18.99
C MET A 179 -5.59 3.88 19.88
N LEU A 180 -5.63 4.05 21.20
CA LEU A 180 -5.25 2.98 22.13
C LEU A 180 -6.18 1.75 21.99
N ASP A 181 -7.47 1.99 21.79
CA ASP A 181 -8.46 0.92 21.54
C ASP A 181 -8.12 0.19 20.22
N GLU A 182 -7.75 0.92 19.14
CA GLU A 182 -7.33 0.34 17.86
C GLU A 182 -6.06 -0.49 18.01
N LEU A 183 -5.04 0.01 18.72
CA LEU A 183 -3.81 -0.75 19.03
C LEU A 183 -4.13 -2.03 19.82
N GLY A 184 -5.03 -1.96 20.78
CA GLY A 184 -5.50 -3.14 21.53
C GLY A 184 -6.23 -4.16 20.64
N GLU A 185 -7.03 -3.72 19.66
CA GLU A 185 -7.66 -4.62 18.67
C GLU A 185 -6.63 -5.28 17.75
N ILE A 186 -5.57 -4.55 17.35
CA ILE A 186 -4.44 -5.08 16.57
C ILE A 186 -3.72 -6.18 17.37
N GLU A 187 -3.44 -5.93 18.65
CA GLU A 187 -2.80 -6.92 19.55
C GLU A 187 -3.66 -8.18 19.73
N GLN A 188 -4.98 -8.03 19.88
CA GLN A 188 -5.91 -9.16 19.93
C GLN A 188 -5.88 -10.01 18.65
N CYS A 189 -5.50 -9.43 17.50
CA CYS A 189 -5.26 -10.17 16.26
C CYS A 189 -3.87 -10.82 16.19
N GLY A 190 -3.07 -10.70 17.26
CA GLY A 190 -1.76 -11.34 17.42
C GLY A 190 -0.59 -10.57 16.78
N GLN A 191 -0.77 -9.29 16.50
CA GLN A 191 0.32 -8.38 16.11
C GLN A 191 0.71 -7.52 17.32
N LYS A 192 1.90 -7.72 17.88
CA LYS A 192 2.42 -6.87 18.96
C LYS A 192 2.83 -5.51 18.41
N VAL A 193 2.49 -4.45 19.14
CA VAL A 193 2.87 -3.07 18.84
C VAL A 193 3.49 -2.46 20.10
N GLY A 194 4.78 -2.10 20.03
CA GLY A 194 5.44 -1.36 21.10
C GLY A 194 5.08 0.12 21.03
N PHE A 195 4.63 0.70 22.15
CA PHE A 195 4.36 2.13 22.21
C PHE A 195 4.45 2.68 23.63
N ASP A 196 4.68 4.01 23.74
CA ASP A 196 4.55 4.80 24.97
C ASP A 196 3.45 5.85 24.80
N VAL A 197 2.81 6.21 25.91
CA VAL A 197 1.88 7.35 25.97
C VAL A 197 2.62 8.56 26.53
N LEU A 198 2.61 9.66 25.79
CA LEU A 198 3.28 10.90 26.14
C LEU A 198 2.26 12.01 26.47
N THR A 199 2.63 12.87 27.41
CA THR A 199 1.97 14.16 27.60
C THR A 199 2.25 15.10 26.43
N GLY A 200 1.46 16.18 26.27
CA GLY A 200 1.74 17.18 25.24
C GLY A 200 3.09 17.87 25.41
N SER A 201 3.56 18.04 26.65
CA SER A 201 4.89 18.61 26.94
C SER A 201 6.00 17.70 26.45
N GLU A 202 5.93 16.40 26.74
CA GLU A 202 6.92 15.41 26.27
C GLU A 202 6.93 15.28 24.75
N ALA A 203 5.73 15.32 24.12
CA ALA A 203 5.60 15.32 22.67
C ALA A 203 6.27 16.54 22.03
N ARG A 204 6.08 17.75 22.59
CA ARG A 204 6.73 18.98 22.11
C ARG A 204 8.23 19.00 22.37
N THR A 205 8.69 18.39 23.45
CA THR A 205 10.15 18.20 23.70
C THR A 205 10.75 17.33 22.61
N SER A 206 10.07 16.23 22.25
CA SER A 206 10.52 15.29 21.20
C SER A 206 10.37 15.88 19.78
N ALA A 207 9.40 16.76 19.54
CA ALA A 207 9.16 17.40 18.25
C ALA A 207 8.78 18.88 18.47
N PRO A 208 9.75 19.78 18.54
CA PRO A 208 9.53 21.22 18.84
C PRO A 208 8.71 21.99 17.79
N VAL A 209 8.41 21.38 16.67
CA VAL A 209 7.51 21.88 15.62
C VAL A 209 6.03 21.80 16.03
N LEU A 210 5.71 21.07 17.10
CA LEU A 210 4.34 20.90 17.59
C LEU A 210 3.91 22.07 18.47
N THR A 211 2.69 22.59 18.26
CA THR A 211 2.08 23.62 19.10
C THR A 211 1.50 23.03 20.40
N ASP A 212 1.07 23.90 21.31
CA ASP A 212 0.34 23.57 22.54
C ASP A 212 -1.04 22.92 22.27
N ARG A 213 -1.52 22.99 21.03
CA ARG A 213 -2.72 22.28 20.58
C ARG A 213 -2.61 20.77 20.74
N VAL A 214 -1.39 20.24 20.72
CA VAL A 214 -1.11 18.82 21.02
C VAL A 214 -1.09 18.65 22.54
N THR A 215 -2.11 17.97 23.07
CA THR A 215 -2.27 17.73 24.52
C THR A 215 -1.71 16.37 24.95
N SER A 216 -1.57 15.43 24.02
CA SER A 216 -0.99 14.11 24.27
C SER A 216 -0.51 13.46 22.96
N ALA A 217 0.35 12.45 23.08
CA ALA A 217 0.79 11.66 21.93
C ALA A 217 0.95 10.17 22.30
N VAL A 218 1.00 9.35 21.28
CA VAL A 218 1.49 7.95 21.35
C VAL A 218 2.77 7.90 20.53
N ARG A 219 3.87 7.45 21.14
CA ARG A 219 5.13 7.16 20.47
C ARG A 219 5.16 5.70 20.10
N LEU A 220 5.19 5.39 18.80
CA LEU A 220 5.32 4.02 18.30
C LEU A 220 6.78 3.63 18.18
N HIS A 221 7.12 2.41 18.60
CA HIS A 221 8.49 1.86 18.53
C HIS A 221 8.69 1.03 17.27
N ASP A 222 9.96 0.85 16.89
CA ASP A 222 10.42 -0.05 15.82
C ASP A 222 9.83 0.27 14.43
N GLN A 223 9.44 1.53 14.21
CA GLN A 223 9.02 1.98 12.90
C GLN A 223 10.20 2.60 12.14
N ARG A 224 10.05 2.68 10.81
CA ARG A 224 11.04 3.34 9.95
C ARG A 224 10.35 4.28 8.98
N PHE A 225 11.13 5.07 8.27
CA PHE A 225 10.66 5.89 7.15
C PHE A 225 11.73 6.02 6.08
N ILE A 226 11.31 6.41 4.90
CA ILE A 226 12.19 6.69 3.75
C ILE A 226 11.85 8.06 3.17
N ASP A 227 12.75 8.58 2.36
CA ASP A 227 12.48 9.60 1.34
C ASP A 227 12.05 8.87 0.05
N PRO A 228 10.74 8.84 -0.31
CA PRO A 228 10.28 8.02 -1.42
C PRO A 228 10.92 8.38 -2.78
N PRO A 229 11.04 9.66 -3.20
CA PRO A 229 11.75 10.02 -4.40
C PRO A 229 13.17 9.44 -4.46
N ARG A 230 13.94 9.65 -3.41
CA ARG A 230 15.33 9.18 -3.33
C ARG A 230 15.40 7.65 -3.31
N TYR A 231 14.55 7.01 -2.50
CA TYR A 231 14.55 5.55 -2.37
C TYR A 231 14.18 4.85 -3.68
N LEU A 232 13.16 5.36 -4.37
CA LEU A 232 12.71 4.77 -5.63
C LEU A 232 13.69 5.00 -6.78
N ALA A 233 14.37 6.15 -6.79
CA ALA A 233 15.45 6.39 -7.74
C ALA A 233 16.61 5.41 -7.53
N ALA A 234 17.04 5.19 -6.27
CA ALA A 234 18.07 4.22 -5.93
C ALA A 234 17.66 2.76 -6.24
N LEU A 235 16.39 2.40 -5.97
CA LEU A 235 15.88 1.07 -6.30
C LEU A 235 15.84 0.86 -7.83
N ALA A 236 15.42 1.85 -8.61
CA ALA A 236 15.43 1.77 -10.07
C ALA A 236 16.86 1.66 -10.62
N GLU A 237 17.81 2.38 -10.04
CA GLU A 237 19.22 2.27 -10.42
C GLU A 237 19.80 0.89 -10.06
N ALA A 238 19.49 0.35 -8.90
CA ALA A 238 19.86 -1.01 -8.52
C ALA A 238 19.27 -2.06 -9.47
N VAL A 239 18.05 -1.86 -9.96
CA VAL A 239 17.41 -2.72 -10.97
C VAL A 239 18.14 -2.61 -12.31
N ARG A 240 18.52 -1.40 -12.74
CA ARG A 240 19.29 -1.18 -14.00
C ARG A 240 20.70 -1.78 -13.91
N SER A 241 21.41 -1.54 -12.83
CA SER A 241 22.79 -2.03 -12.63
C SER A 241 22.88 -3.55 -12.62
N ARG A 242 21.78 -4.25 -12.31
CA ARG A 242 21.63 -5.69 -12.39
C ARG A 242 21.22 -6.20 -13.80
N GLY A 243 21.20 -5.30 -14.80
CA GLY A 243 20.98 -5.64 -16.21
C GLY A 243 19.53 -5.55 -16.67
N ALA A 244 18.57 -5.08 -15.85
CA ALA A 244 17.22 -4.85 -16.36
C ALA A 244 17.13 -3.58 -17.21
N VAL A 245 16.30 -3.65 -18.23
CA VAL A 245 15.88 -2.45 -18.99
C VAL A 245 14.62 -1.89 -18.34
N ILE A 246 14.63 -0.58 -18.03
CA ILE A 246 13.44 0.15 -17.61
C ILE A 246 13.02 1.06 -18.75
N THR A 247 11.95 0.70 -19.45
CA THR A 247 11.40 1.43 -20.59
C THR A 247 10.32 2.38 -20.09
N GLU A 248 10.69 3.64 -19.91
CA GLU A 248 9.77 4.73 -19.54
C GLU A 248 9.00 5.27 -20.75
N ASN A 249 7.92 6.03 -20.51
CA ASN A 249 7.04 6.60 -21.54
C ASN A 249 6.51 5.54 -22.53
N SER A 250 6.26 4.32 -22.02
CA SER A 250 5.81 3.17 -22.79
C SER A 250 4.52 2.58 -22.20
N THR A 251 3.39 2.97 -22.79
CA THR A 251 2.08 2.47 -22.36
C THR A 251 1.85 1.06 -22.87
N VAL A 252 1.57 0.11 -21.99
CA VAL A 252 1.07 -1.22 -22.34
C VAL A 252 -0.39 -1.11 -22.71
N LEU A 253 -0.72 -1.46 -23.95
CA LEU A 253 -2.07 -1.40 -24.50
C LEU A 253 -2.87 -2.69 -24.31
N GLY A 254 -2.19 -3.80 -24.04
CA GLY A 254 -2.81 -5.09 -23.79
C GLY A 254 -1.80 -6.18 -23.52
N ILE A 255 -2.27 -7.23 -22.91
CA ILE A 255 -1.50 -8.44 -22.59
C ILE A 255 -2.30 -9.65 -23.10
N ARG A 256 -1.62 -10.61 -23.73
CA ARG A 256 -2.24 -11.84 -24.22
C ARG A 256 -1.31 -13.03 -23.94
N ASP A 257 -1.83 -14.04 -23.27
CA ASP A 257 -1.18 -15.35 -23.15
C ASP A 257 -1.54 -16.20 -24.38
N ASP A 258 -0.56 -16.65 -25.16
CA ASP A 258 -0.76 -17.51 -26.31
C ASP A 258 -0.57 -19.02 -26.01
N GLY A 259 -0.44 -19.36 -24.71
CA GLY A 259 -0.23 -20.72 -24.22
C GLY A 259 1.23 -21.15 -24.15
N ARG A 260 2.13 -20.44 -24.83
CA ARG A 260 3.58 -20.66 -24.80
C ARG A 260 4.31 -19.51 -24.12
N GLN A 261 3.95 -18.28 -24.51
CA GLN A 261 4.51 -17.04 -24.00
C GLN A 261 3.42 -15.99 -23.79
N VAL A 262 3.76 -14.96 -23.05
CA VAL A 262 2.90 -13.79 -22.91
C VAL A 262 3.36 -12.69 -23.86
N VAL A 263 2.43 -12.19 -24.66
CA VAL A 263 2.65 -11.07 -25.57
C VAL A 263 2.18 -9.78 -24.89
N VAL A 264 3.08 -8.84 -24.71
CA VAL A 264 2.81 -7.50 -24.22
C VAL A 264 2.81 -6.53 -25.41
N ARG A 265 1.67 -5.91 -25.65
CA ARG A 265 1.50 -4.93 -26.73
C ARG A 265 1.74 -3.53 -26.22
N THR A 266 2.63 -2.81 -26.87
CA THR A 266 2.89 -1.38 -26.68
C THR A 266 2.67 -0.62 -27.99
N ARG A 267 2.79 0.71 -27.96
CA ARG A 267 2.80 1.50 -29.22
C ARG A 267 4.00 1.22 -30.13
N LYS A 268 5.09 0.66 -29.57
CA LYS A 268 6.32 0.32 -30.30
C LYS A 268 6.28 -1.09 -30.92
N GLY A 269 5.24 -1.88 -30.62
CA GLY A 269 5.06 -3.23 -31.12
C GLY A 269 4.74 -4.26 -30.03
N ASP A 270 4.74 -5.52 -30.42
CA ASP A 270 4.49 -6.66 -29.57
C ASP A 270 5.83 -7.27 -29.07
N HIS A 271 5.94 -7.45 -27.76
CA HIS A 271 7.10 -8.04 -27.08
C HIS A 271 6.69 -9.35 -26.41
N ARG A 272 7.58 -10.35 -26.38
CA ARG A 272 7.31 -11.70 -25.86
C ARG A 272 8.09 -11.97 -24.60
N TYR A 273 7.43 -12.58 -23.60
CA TYR A 273 8.00 -12.94 -22.30
C TYR A 273 7.47 -14.29 -21.84
N ASP A 274 8.22 -14.95 -20.95
CA ASP A 274 7.78 -16.19 -20.32
C ASP A 274 6.72 -15.98 -19.26
N ALA A 275 6.73 -14.80 -18.60
CA ALA A 275 5.69 -14.37 -17.69
C ALA A 275 5.60 -12.84 -17.64
N VAL A 276 4.48 -12.34 -17.10
CA VAL A 276 4.22 -10.89 -16.89
C VAL A 276 3.68 -10.65 -15.50
N VAL A 277 4.20 -9.62 -14.83
CA VAL A 277 3.66 -9.10 -13.58
C VAL A 277 2.98 -7.75 -13.85
N ILE A 278 1.69 -7.65 -13.55
CA ILE A 278 0.89 -6.42 -13.67
C ILE A 278 0.98 -5.66 -12.33
N ALA A 279 1.82 -4.63 -12.26
CA ALA A 279 2.07 -3.81 -11.07
C ALA A 279 1.61 -2.34 -11.27
N THR A 280 0.50 -2.15 -11.96
CA THR A 280 0.01 -0.86 -12.45
C THR A 280 -0.81 -0.05 -11.43
N GLY A 281 -0.78 -0.41 -10.14
CA GLY A 281 -1.44 0.34 -9.09
C GLY A 281 -2.95 0.49 -9.31
N ALA A 282 -3.47 1.72 -9.34
CA ALA A 282 -4.90 1.98 -9.52
C ALA A 282 -5.42 1.60 -10.92
N TRP A 283 -4.56 1.40 -11.90
CA TRP A 283 -4.89 0.95 -13.27
C TRP A 283 -4.82 -0.58 -13.43
N LEU A 284 -4.63 -1.33 -12.34
CA LEU A 284 -4.60 -2.79 -12.36
C LEU A 284 -5.82 -3.43 -13.06
N PRO A 285 -7.07 -2.95 -12.90
CA PRO A 285 -8.22 -3.53 -13.57
C PRO A 285 -8.12 -3.52 -15.09
N GLU A 286 -7.51 -2.50 -15.71
CA GLU A 286 -7.43 -2.35 -17.16
C GLU A 286 -6.72 -3.53 -17.83
N LEU A 287 -5.63 -4.00 -17.24
CA LEU A 287 -4.84 -5.12 -17.74
C LEU A 287 -5.17 -6.45 -17.06
N GLY A 288 -5.75 -6.42 -15.86
CA GLY A 288 -6.03 -7.61 -15.06
C GLY A 288 -7.38 -8.28 -15.38
N HIS A 289 -8.39 -7.52 -15.82
CA HIS A 289 -9.72 -8.06 -16.12
C HIS A 289 -9.72 -9.23 -17.12
N PRO A 290 -8.95 -9.20 -18.22
CA PRO A 290 -8.88 -10.32 -19.16
C PRO A 290 -8.39 -11.63 -18.52
N PHE A 291 -7.68 -11.53 -17.42
CA PHE A 291 -7.10 -12.66 -16.66
C PHE A 291 -7.88 -12.98 -15.37
N GLY A 292 -9.16 -12.64 -15.32
CA GLY A 292 -10.07 -13.02 -14.23
C GLY A 292 -9.96 -12.15 -12.96
N VAL A 293 -9.14 -11.10 -12.91
CA VAL A 293 -9.06 -10.18 -11.77
C VAL A 293 -10.33 -9.32 -11.74
N ARG A 294 -11.30 -9.68 -10.88
CA ARG A 294 -12.62 -9.02 -10.79
C ARG A 294 -12.75 -8.10 -9.56
N ILE A 295 -11.77 -8.11 -8.67
CA ILE A 295 -11.75 -7.26 -7.48
C ILE A 295 -11.72 -5.80 -7.93
N PRO A 296 -12.70 -4.96 -7.52
CA PRO A 296 -12.66 -3.54 -7.83
C PRO A 296 -11.43 -2.88 -7.21
N VAL A 297 -10.68 -2.12 -8.00
CA VAL A 297 -9.59 -1.28 -7.51
C VAL A 297 -9.97 0.17 -7.80
N GLN A 298 -10.25 0.92 -6.75
CA GLN A 298 -10.65 2.32 -6.84
C GLN A 298 -9.48 3.23 -6.45
N ALA A 299 -9.25 4.26 -7.22
CA ALA A 299 -8.27 5.28 -6.88
C ALA A 299 -8.75 6.08 -5.65
N GLY A 300 -7.99 5.98 -4.55
CA GLY A 300 -8.09 6.83 -3.37
C GLY A 300 -6.98 7.87 -3.43
N ARG A 301 -7.29 9.06 -3.96
CA ARG A 301 -6.29 10.10 -4.24
C ARG A 301 -5.83 10.76 -2.96
N GLY A 302 -4.52 10.78 -2.76
CA GLY A 302 -3.86 11.50 -1.69
C GLY A 302 -3.03 12.64 -2.25
N TYR A 303 -2.84 13.66 -1.44
CA TYR A 303 -2.10 14.86 -1.79
C TYR A 303 -0.93 15.05 -0.85
N SER A 304 0.16 15.60 -1.34
CA SER A 304 1.29 16.00 -0.53
C SER A 304 2.02 17.20 -1.11
N PHE A 305 2.81 17.85 -0.27
CA PHE A 305 3.74 18.90 -0.64
C PHE A 305 4.88 18.94 0.38
N THR A 306 5.98 19.62 0.07
CA THR A 306 7.08 19.88 1.01
C THR A 306 7.15 21.35 1.34
N VAL A 307 7.50 21.67 2.59
CA VAL A 307 7.63 23.03 3.10
C VAL A 307 8.92 23.17 3.90
N PRO A 308 9.53 24.37 3.95
CA PRO A 308 10.61 24.64 4.91
C PRO A 308 10.06 24.65 6.32
N ALA A 309 10.93 24.28 7.27
CA ALA A 309 10.66 24.34 8.70
C ALA A 309 11.91 24.83 9.42
N ASP A 310 11.73 25.72 10.41
CA ASP A 310 12.85 26.25 11.24
C ASP A 310 13.57 25.09 11.97
N ARG A 311 12.77 24.12 12.41
CA ARG A 311 13.24 22.88 13.06
C ARG A 311 12.53 21.69 12.44
N VAL A 312 13.24 20.94 11.63
CA VAL A 312 12.71 19.70 11.07
C VAL A 312 12.72 18.62 12.17
N PRO A 313 11.59 17.95 12.45
CA PRO A 313 11.53 16.88 13.45
C PRO A 313 12.45 15.72 13.06
N GLU A 314 12.94 14.95 14.05
CA GLU A 314 13.79 13.79 13.81
C GLU A 314 13.04 12.64 13.17
N GLY A 315 11.77 12.49 13.48
CA GLY A 315 10.91 11.44 12.98
C GLY A 315 9.52 11.90 12.50
N PRO A 316 8.73 10.99 11.97
CA PRO A 316 7.39 11.27 11.48
C PRO A 316 6.40 11.70 12.57
N ILE A 317 5.46 12.56 12.17
CA ILE A 317 4.34 12.99 13.02
C ILE A 317 3.03 12.66 12.30
N TYR A 318 2.12 12.01 12.99
CA TYR A 318 0.78 11.71 12.52
C TYR A 318 -0.28 12.47 13.33
N LEU A 319 -1.16 13.18 12.64
CA LEU A 319 -2.34 13.83 13.19
C LEU A 319 -3.59 13.07 12.71
N PRO A 320 -4.03 12.01 13.40
CA PRO A 320 -5.02 11.07 12.88
C PRO A 320 -6.39 11.69 12.66
N THR A 321 -6.82 12.60 13.53
CA THR A 321 -8.10 13.31 13.40
C THR A 321 -8.13 14.20 12.16
N GLN A 322 -7.01 14.85 11.83
CA GLN A 322 -6.82 15.67 10.64
C GLN A 322 -6.47 14.86 9.40
N ARG A 323 -6.15 13.56 9.56
CA ARG A 323 -5.64 12.69 8.49
C ARG A 323 -4.38 13.26 7.82
N ILE A 324 -3.49 13.84 8.61
CA ILE A 324 -2.25 14.46 8.15
C ILE A 324 -1.05 13.65 8.61
N ALA A 325 -0.19 13.35 7.66
CA ALA A 325 1.11 12.73 7.86
C ALA A 325 2.20 13.76 7.58
N CYS A 326 3.08 14.01 8.55
CA CYS A 326 4.27 14.84 8.40
C CYS A 326 5.52 13.97 8.46
N THR A 327 6.44 14.15 7.51
CA THR A 327 7.67 13.35 7.43
C THR A 327 8.87 14.25 7.14
N PRO A 328 9.96 14.13 7.89
CA PRO A 328 11.19 14.86 7.62
C PRO A 328 11.82 14.42 6.29
N MET A 329 12.06 15.36 5.38
CA MET A 329 12.67 15.17 4.06
C MET A 329 13.90 16.10 3.93
N GLY A 330 15.03 15.68 4.49
CA GLY A 330 16.23 16.51 4.56
C GLY A 330 15.98 17.78 5.39
N ARG A 331 16.02 18.95 4.75
CA ARG A 331 15.79 20.26 5.40
C ARG A 331 14.32 20.74 5.32
N ARG A 332 13.44 19.92 4.78
CA ARG A 332 12.01 20.23 4.60
C ARG A 332 11.13 19.23 5.34
N LEU A 333 9.90 19.61 5.55
CA LEU A 333 8.85 18.73 6.06
C LEU A 333 7.89 18.40 4.94
N ARG A 334 7.71 17.10 4.63
CA ARG A 334 6.63 16.67 3.76
C ARG A 334 5.35 16.57 4.55
N ILE A 335 4.31 17.21 4.05
CA ILE A 335 2.95 17.15 4.60
C ILE A 335 2.08 16.44 3.59
N ALA A 336 1.45 15.34 4.00
CA ALA A 336 0.57 14.54 3.17
C ALA A 336 -0.78 14.34 3.86
N GLY A 337 -1.85 14.23 3.07
CA GLY A 337 -3.17 14.00 3.62
C GLY A 337 -4.18 13.64 2.54
N MET A 338 -5.44 13.67 2.91
CA MET A 338 -6.61 13.44 2.07
C MET A 338 -6.78 11.99 1.57
N MET A 339 -8.04 11.67 1.35
CA MET A 339 -8.50 10.49 0.63
C MET A 339 -9.70 10.91 -0.23
N GLU A 340 -9.49 11.08 -1.53
CA GLU A 340 -10.51 11.47 -2.48
C GLU A 340 -10.75 10.33 -3.47
N PHE A 341 -12.00 9.85 -3.57
CA PHE A 341 -12.35 8.77 -4.50
C PHE A 341 -12.80 9.34 -5.84
N ARG A 342 -11.87 9.42 -6.79
CA ARG A 342 -12.10 9.88 -8.17
C ARG A 342 -11.36 9.00 -9.17
N GLY A 343 -11.46 9.35 -10.45
CA GLY A 343 -10.64 8.77 -11.52
C GLY A 343 -9.14 8.91 -11.22
N PRO A 344 -8.32 7.91 -11.57
CA PRO A 344 -6.91 7.92 -11.21
C PRO A 344 -6.08 8.98 -11.96
N ASP A 345 -6.53 9.45 -13.11
CA ASP A 345 -5.83 10.41 -13.97
C ASP A 345 -6.34 11.86 -13.84
N GLU A 346 -7.28 12.13 -12.92
CA GLU A 346 -7.76 13.48 -12.64
C GLU A 346 -6.62 14.43 -12.24
N PRO A 347 -6.63 15.71 -12.64
CA PRO A 347 -5.59 16.67 -12.26
C PRO A 347 -5.57 16.97 -10.76
N LEU A 348 -4.48 17.56 -10.28
CA LEU A 348 -4.36 18.03 -8.90
C LEU A 348 -5.40 19.12 -8.60
N ASP A 349 -6.15 18.95 -7.51
CA ASP A 349 -7.10 19.94 -7.03
C ASP A 349 -6.47 20.77 -5.89
N ARG A 350 -6.12 22.02 -6.15
CA ARG A 350 -5.49 22.92 -5.16
C ARG A 350 -6.34 23.14 -3.91
N ARG A 351 -7.66 23.02 -3.99
CA ARG A 351 -8.54 23.12 -2.81
C ARG A 351 -8.21 22.04 -1.78
N ARG A 352 -7.76 20.86 -2.22
CA ARG A 352 -7.32 19.76 -1.36
C ARG A 352 -6.01 20.10 -0.66
N VAL A 353 -5.08 20.72 -1.36
CA VAL A 353 -3.82 21.22 -0.78
C VAL A 353 -4.11 22.25 0.29
N HIS A 354 -4.97 23.25 0.01
CA HIS A 354 -5.39 24.28 0.98
C HIS A 354 -6.09 23.64 2.20
N ALA A 355 -6.92 22.63 2.02
CA ALA A 355 -7.57 21.94 3.13
C ALA A 355 -6.55 21.23 4.05
N ILE A 356 -5.49 20.64 3.49
CA ILE A 356 -4.38 20.09 4.28
C ILE A 356 -3.66 21.19 5.06
N VAL A 357 -3.33 22.32 4.40
CA VAL A 357 -2.69 23.48 5.03
C VAL A 357 -3.51 23.98 6.22
N ASN A 358 -4.80 24.21 6.01
CA ASN A 358 -5.70 24.72 7.06
C ASN A 358 -5.83 23.74 8.24
N ALA A 359 -5.82 22.44 7.98
CA ALA A 359 -5.91 21.42 9.01
C ALA A 359 -4.58 21.21 9.76
N ALA A 360 -3.42 21.43 9.12
CA ALA A 360 -2.10 21.33 9.73
C ALA A 360 -1.74 22.56 10.57
N ARG A 361 -2.09 23.76 10.10
CA ARG A 361 -1.70 25.05 10.69
C ARG A 361 -1.87 25.16 12.21
N PRO A 362 -2.97 24.70 12.83
CA PRO A 362 -3.12 24.80 14.28
C PRO A 362 -2.15 23.94 15.09
N PHE A 363 -1.49 22.97 14.47
CA PHE A 363 -0.67 21.93 15.13
C PHE A 363 0.82 22.12 14.91
N LEU A 364 1.22 22.96 13.95
CA LEU A 364 2.60 23.15 13.55
C LEU A 364 3.03 24.60 13.73
N ASP A 365 4.21 24.79 14.33
CA ASP A 365 4.86 26.08 14.55
C ASP A 365 6.23 26.08 13.87
N GLY A 366 6.70 27.27 13.43
CA GLY A 366 7.96 27.38 12.70
C GLY A 366 7.98 26.64 11.35
N VAL A 367 6.80 26.48 10.72
CA VAL A 367 6.64 25.83 9.41
C VAL A 367 6.00 26.81 8.43
N ASP A 368 6.71 27.15 7.36
CA ASP A 368 6.16 28.02 6.32
C ASP A 368 5.23 27.23 5.37
N LEU A 369 3.96 27.14 5.76
CA LEU A 369 2.92 26.45 5.00
C LEU A 369 2.54 27.14 3.69
N GLU A 370 3.03 28.36 3.43
CA GLU A 370 2.78 29.08 2.18
C GLU A 370 3.89 28.84 1.15
N ASP A 371 5.14 28.57 1.58
CA ASP A 371 6.25 28.21 0.71
C ASP A 371 6.22 26.71 0.36
N ARG A 372 5.24 26.33 -0.48
CA ARG A 372 5.00 24.92 -0.87
C ARG A 372 5.76 24.54 -2.12
N HIS A 373 6.46 23.41 -2.02
CA HIS A 373 7.17 22.76 -3.10
C HIS A 373 6.64 21.35 -3.32
N ASP A 374 6.92 20.77 -4.48
CA ASP A 374 6.60 19.38 -4.79
C ASP A 374 5.11 19.04 -4.57
N GLU A 375 4.20 19.98 -4.88
CA GLU A 375 2.76 19.71 -4.81
C GLU A 375 2.41 18.52 -5.70
N TRP A 376 1.86 17.48 -5.10
CA TRP A 376 1.64 16.20 -5.78
C TRP A 376 0.29 15.60 -5.41
N VAL A 377 -0.22 14.81 -6.35
CA VAL A 377 -1.39 13.93 -6.16
C VAL A 377 -1.08 12.52 -6.66
N GLY A 378 -1.42 11.51 -5.87
CA GLY A 378 -1.24 10.12 -6.25
C GLY A 378 -2.44 9.24 -5.93
N SER A 379 -2.68 8.30 -6.83
CA SER A 379 -3.85 7.43 -6.83
C SER A 379 -3.54 6.11 -6.10
N ARG A 380 -3.89 6.03 -4.81
CA ARG A 380 -3.75 4.81 -4.00
C ARG A 380 -4.72 3.74 -4.52
N PRO A 381 -4.27 2.51 -4.80
CA PRO A 381 -5.11 1.43 -5.32
C PRO A 381 -5.92 0.78 -4.19
N CYS A 382 -7.09 1.33 -3.88
CA CYS A 382 -7.93 0.85 -2.79
C CYS A 382 -8.84 -0.30 -3.25
N THR A 383 -8.90 -1.38 -2.48
CA THR A 383 -9.81 -2.51 -2.65
C THR A 383 -10.96 -2.43 -1.65
N PRO A 384 -12.13 -3.01 -1.95
CA PRO A 384 -13.28 -2.95 -1.04
C PRO A 384 -13.07 -3.67 0.29
N ASP A 385 -12.25 -4.71 0.31
CA ASP A 385 -11.89 -5.49 1.51
C ASP A 385 -10.64 -4.97 2.21
N GLY A 386 -9.95 -4.00 1.61
CA GLY A 386 -8.73 -3.41 2.14
C GLY A 386 -7.50 -4.31 2.02
N LEU A 387 -7.59 -5.45 1.32
CA LEU A 387 -6.48 -6.39 1.13
C LEU A 387 -5.81 -6.18 -0.24
N PRO A 388 -4.48 -6.33 -0.34
CA PRO A 388 -3.77 -6.36 -1.62
C PRO A 388 -4.33 -7.38 -2.61
N VAL A 389 -4.01 -7.20 -3.89
CA VAL A 389 -4.33 -8.12 -4.99
C VAL A 389 -3.01 -8.63 -5.53
N VAL A 390 -2.55 -9.80 -5.04
CA VAL A 390 -1.20 -10.32 -5.31
C VAL A 390 -1.24 -11.82 -5.54
N GLY A 391 -0.66 -12.26 -6.65
CA GLY A 391 -0.54 -13.68 -6.98
C GLY A 391 -0.85 -14.00 -8.45
N PRO A 392 -0.96 -15.30 -8.78
CA PRO A 392 -1.30 -15.77 -10.11
C PRO A 392 -2.74 -15.41 -10.47
N THR A 393 -2.98 -15.25 -11.77
CA THR A 393 -4.31 -15.01 -12.35
C THR A 393 -4.88 -16.31 -12.95
N THR A 394 -5.91 -16.23 -13.80
CA THR A 394 -6.38 -17.38 -14.58
C THR A 394 -5.35 -17.91 -15.58
N SER A 395 -4.33 -17.11 -15.90
CA SER A 395 -3.16 -17.56 -16.68
C SER A 395 -2.01 -17.89 -15.74
N PRO A 396 -1.34 -19.04 -15.89
CA PRO A 396 -0.18 -19.40 -15.07
C PRO A 396 1.07 -18.55 -15.35
N ARG A 397 1.02 -17.68 -16.37
CA ARG A 397 2.10 -16.79 -16.79
C ARG A 397 1.83 -15.33 -16.49
N VAL A 398 0.62 -14.98 -16.06
CA VAL A 398 0.26 -13.59 -15.74
C VAL A 398 -0.05 -13.47 -14.26
N PHE A 399 0.65 -12.56 -13.60
CA PHE A 399 0.55 -12.30 -12.17
C PHE A 399 0.06 -10.88 -11.93
N ALA A 400 -0.69 -10.67 -10.86
CA ALA A 400 -1.09 -9.36 -10.39
C ALA A 400 -0.30 -8.96 -9.14
N ALA A 401 0.04 -7.67 -9.02
CA ALA A 401 0.72 -7.10 -7.87
C ALA A 401 0.22 -5.66 -7.61
N GLY A 402 -0.87 -5.50 -6.86
CA GLY A 402 -1.47 -4.20 -6.63
C GLY A 402 -2.48 -4.20 -5.49
N GLY A 403 -3.38 -3.22 -5.48
CA GLY A 403 -4.46 -3.16 -4.50
C GLY A 403 -4.03 -2.83 -3.06
N HIS A 404 -2.81 -2.35 -2.84
CA HIS A 404 -2.23 -2.12 -1.51
C HIS A 404 -2.83 -0.92 -0.75
N GLY A 405 -3.74 -0.16 -1.35
CA GLY A 405 -4.29 1.03 -0.70
C GLY A 405 -3.20 2.01 -0.28
N MET A 406 -3.14 2.30 1.00
CA MET A 406 -2.13 3.20 1.58
C MET A 406 -0.77 2.52 1.83
N TRP A 407 -0.71 1.19 1.82
CA TRP A 407 0.40 0.39 2.34
C TRP A 407 1.39 -0.09 1.27
N GLY A 408 1.26 0.41 0.03
CA GLY A 408 2.12 0.01 -1.09
C GLY A 408 3.60 0.34 -0.92
N ILE A 409 3.95 1.35 -0.11
CA ILE A 409 5.34 1.65 0.23
C ILE A 409 5.88 0.60 1.22
N VAL A 410 5.22 0.41 2.35
CA VAL A 410 5.73 -0.49 3.41
C VAL A 410 5.69 -1.96 3.00
N LEU A 411 4.67 -2.40 2.26
CA LEU A 411 4.52 -3.81 1.87
C LEU A 411 5.09 -4.13 0.48
N GLY A 412 5.45 -3.11 -0.31
CA GLY A 412 5.92 -3.29 -1.68
C GLY A 412 7.13 -4.22 -1.82
N PRO A 413 8.21 -4.02 -1.05
CA PRO A 413 9.37 -4.90 -1.10
C PRO A 413 9.04 -6.34 -0.74
N LEU A 414 8.31 -6.59 0.34
CA LEU A 414 7.90 -7.93 0.72
C LEU A 414 6.98 -8.57 -0.33
N THR A 415 6.04 -7.79 -0.88
CA THR A 415 5.21 -8.26 -2.01
C THR A 415 6.07 -8.69 -3.19
N GLY A 416 7.08 -7.90 -3.55
CA GLY A 416 8.01 -8.24 -4.62
C GLY A 416 8.79 -9.53 -4.34
N ARG A 417 9.26 -9.71 -3.10
CA ARG A 417 9.98 -10.92 -2.67
C ARG A 417 9.12 -12.18 -2.81
N LEU A 418 7.95 -12.17 -2.18
CA LEU A 418 7.03 -13.31 -2.17
C LEU A 418 6.49 -13.63 -3.58
N LEU A 419 6.21 -12.60 -4.36
CA LEU A 419 5.72 -12.79 -5.72
C LEU A 419 6.82 -13.30 -6.65
N ALA A 420 8.07 -12.89 -6.48
CA ALA A 420 9.20 -13.43 -7.21
C ALA A 420 9.38 -14.94 -6.92
N ASP A 421 9.19 -15.37 -5.66
CA ASP A 421 9.16 -16.80 -5.32
C ASP A 421 8.04 -17.52 -6.08
N ALA A 422 6.82 -17.00 -6.04
CA ALA A 422 5.68 -17.60 -6.75
C ALA A 422 5.92 -17.68 -8.26
N VAL A 423 6.50 -16.64 -8.87
CA VAL A 423 6.82 -16.62 -10.31
C VAL A 423 7.88 -17.68 -10.66
N VAL A 424 8.91 -17.84 -9.85
CA VAL A 424 10.04 -18.74 -10.16
C VAL A 424 9.70 -20.19 -9.84
N THR A 425 9.10 -20.46 -8.68
CA THR A 425 8.83 -21.81 -8.20
C THR A 425 7.49 -22.39 -8.70
N GLY A 426 6.56 -21.53 -9.12
CA GLY A 426 5.18 -21.91 -9.42
C GLY A 426 4.31 -22.14 -8.18
N THR A 427 4.86 -22.02 -6.97
CA THR A 427 4.15 -22.23 -5.71
C THR A 427 3.85 -20.89 -5.04
N VAL A 428 2.59 -20.67 -4.68
CA VAL A 428 2.17 -19.43 -4.00
C VAL A 428 2.50 -19.54 -2.52
N PRO A 429 3.36 -18.64 -1.97
CA PRO A 429 3.62 -18.58 -0.53
C PRO A 429 2.33 -18.41 0.29
N ASP A 430 2.29 -19.00 1.48
CA ASP A 430 1.11 -18.95 2.36
C ASP A 430 0.68 -17.53 2.71
N GLU A 431 1.64 -16.62 2.86
CA GLU A 431 1.41 -15.21 3.12
C GLU A 431 0.59 -14.51 2.03
N LEU A 432 0.68 -14.97 0.78
CA LEU A 432 -0.05 -14.40 -0.35
C LEU A 432 -1.44 -14.99 -0.56
N ARG A 433 -1.77 -16.14 0.06
CA ARG A 433 -3.05 -16.84 -0.19
C ARG A 433 -4.28 -15.97 0.06
N ALA A 434 -4.24 -15.16 1.11
CA ALA A 434 -5.34 -14.24 1.43
C ALA A 434 -5.46 -13.06 0.43
N PHE A 435 -4.43 -12.81 -0.36
CA PHE A 435 -4.34 -11.68 -1.30
C PHE A 435 -4.58 -12.10 -2.74
N GLY A 436 -4.96 -13.36 -2.98
CA GLY A 436 -5.15 -13.93 -4.31
C GLY A 436 -6.03 -13.07 -5.21
N PRO A 437 -5.64 -12.85 -6.49
CA PRO A 437 -6.36 -11.97 -7.42
C PRO A 437 -7.76 -12.49 -7.80
N LEU A 438 -8.02 -13.77 -7.60
CA LEU A 438 -9.25 -14.45 -8.00
C LEU A 438 -10.23 -14.70 -6.82
N ARG A 439 -9.93 -14.15 -5.60
CA ARG A 439 -10.80 -14.27 -4.41
C ARG A 439 -12.15 -13.59 -4.55
#